data_a5c42e819c56942cec248e55309d9319
#
_entry.id   a5c42e819c56942cec248e55309d9319
#
_cell.length_a   1.000
_cell.length_b   1.000
_cell.length_c   1.000
_cell.angle_alpha   90.00
_cell.angle_beta   90.00
_cell.angle_gamma   90.00
#
_symmetry.space_group_name_H-M   'P 1'
#
loop_
_entity.id
_entity.type
_entity.pdbx_description
1 polymer ?
#
loop_
_entity_poly.entity_id
_entity_poly.type
_entity_poly.pdbx_seq_one_letter_code
_entity_poly.pdbx_strand_id
1 'polypeptide(L)'
;PYEVDNLRVWYSGQNEAKGYAAGLDMKLFGQFVPGVDSWLTFSLMKTQEEVNGVKLPRPTDQRYSVGLYFQDYVPRFPKYKFSLRAIFADGLPVGSPRKGRQAGYFRAPAYKRVDIGASRILVGGEDKLLQKGVLRHLKSVWIGIDVFNLFDISNVNSYYWVTDITNAQYAVPNYLTRRQINLRLSIDF
;
A
#
# COMPACT_ATOMS: atom_id res chain seq x y z
N PRO A 1 -4.34 -27.82 8.09
CA PRO A 1 -3.38 -26.83 8.55
C PRO A 1 -2.40 -26.46 7.46
N TYR A 2 -1.80 -25.28 7.55
CA TYR A 2 -0.76 -24.79 6.65
C TYR A 2 0.42 -24.28 7.46
N GLU A 3 1.61 -24.38 6.89
CA GLU A 3 2.85 -23.84 7.45
C GLU A 3 3.34 -22.70 6.56
N VAL A 4 3.94 -21.68 7.16
CA VAL A 4 4.51 -20.54 6.45
C VAL A 4 6.02 -20.61 6.62
N ASP A 5 6.71 -20.83 5.53
CA ASP A 5 8.17 -20.77 5.45
C ASP A 5 8.59 -19.61 4.53
N ASN A 6 9.30 -18.63 5.13
CA ASN A 6 9.79 -17.42 4.49
C ASN A 6 8.74 -16.62 3.68
N LEU A 7 8.28 -17.09 2.58
CA LEU A 7 7.24 -16.48 1.73
C LEU A 7 6.33 -17.54 1.11
N ARG A 8 6.47 -18.81 1.52
CA ARG A 8 5.69 -19.90 0.98
C ARG A 8 4.70 -20.42 2.01
N VAL A 9 3.51 -20.72 1.54
CA VAL A 9 2.46 -21.36 2.34
C VAL A 9 2.37 -22.80 1.87
N TRP A 10 2.58 -23.73 2.78
CA TRP A 10 2.46 -25.16 2.53
C TRP A 10 1.17 -25.67 3.14
N TYR A 11 0.40 -26.40 2.37
CA TYR A 11 -0.78 -27.11 2.86
C TYR A 11 -0.44 -28.57 3.15
N SER A 12 -0.77 -29.02 4.37
CA SER A 12 -0.61 -30.43 4.73
C SER A 12 -1.64 -31.36 4.06
N GLY A 13 -2.69 -30.78 3.48
CA GLY A 13 -3.81 -31.55 2.91
C GLY A 13 -4.77 -32.12 3.95
N GLN A 14 -4.52 -31.94 5.24
CA GLN A 14 -5.38 -32.41 6.33
C GLN A 14 -6.46 -31.37 6.65
N ASN A 15 -7.71 -31.83 6.67
CA ASN A 15 -8.88 -30.95 6.93
C ASN A 15 -9.21 -30.87 8.44
N GLU A 16 -8.23 -30.50 9.24
CA GLU A 16 -8.35 -30.48 10.72
C GLU A 16 -8.59 -29.08 11.30
N ALA A 17 -8.48 -28.04 10.48
CA ALA A 17 -8.64 -26.67 10.93
C ALA A 17 -10.04 -26.14 10.59
N LYS A 18 -10.65 -25.44 11.55
CA LYS A 18 -11.84 -24.61 11.36
C LYS A 18 -11.47 -23.14 11.49
N GLY A 19 -12.15 -22.27 10.76
CA GLY A 19 -11.85 -20.86 10.87
C GLY A 19 -12.99 -19.98 10.37
N TYR A 20 -12.87 -18.70 10.63
CA TYR A 20 -13.79 -17.70 10.14
C TYR A 20 -13.04 -16.45 9.70
N ALA A 21 -13.65 -15.72 8.80
CA ALA A 21 -13.29 -14.36 8.44
C ALA A 21 -14.55 -13.49 8.57
N ALA A 22 -14.43 -12.39 9.29
CA ALA A 22 -15.51 -11.42 9.46
C ALA A 22 -14.93 -10.01 9.38
N GLY A 23 -15.67 -9.08 8.78
CA GLY A 23 -15.19 -7.73 8.62
C GLY A 23 -16.25 -6.78 8.09
N LEU A 24 -15.87 -5.52 8.01
CA LEU A 24 -16.63 -4.42 7.44
C LEU A 24 -15.73 -3.65 6.49
N ASP A 25 -16.15 -3.53 5.24
CA ASP A 25 -15.49 -2.73 4.22
C ASP A 25 -16.37 -1.54 3.86
N MET A 26 -15.78 -0.35 3.86
CA MET A 26 -16.43 0.89 3.46
C MET A 26 -15.61 1.56 2.37
N LYS A 27 -16.28 2.09 1.36
CA LYS A 27 -15.68 2.91 0.32
C LYS A 27 -16.53 4.14 0.08
N LEU A 28 -15.92 5.31 0.25
CA LEU A 28 -16.46 6.58 -0.21
C LEU A 28 -15.74 6.94 -1.51
N PHE A 29 -16.52 7.28 -2.51
CA PHE A 29 -16.03 7.66 -3.82
C PHE A 29 -16.77 8.91 -4.27
N GLY A 30 -16.06 9.85 -4.88
CA GLY A 30 -16.68 11.06 -5.41
C GLY A 30 -15.73 11.86 -6.28
N GLN A 31 -16.33 12.72 -7.09
CA GLN A 31 -15.64 13.72 -7.86
C GLN A 31 -15.88 15.07 -7.19
N PHE A 32 -14.84 15.62 -6.56
CA PHE A 32 -14.90 16.99 -6.01
C PHE A 32 -14.74 18.02 -7.13
N VAL A 33 -14.06 17.61 -8.20
CA VAL A 33 -13.96 18.37 -9.46
C VAL A 33 -14.32 17.43 -10.62
N PRO A 34 -15.07 17.88 -11.63
CA PRO A 34 -15.41 17.07 -12.79
C PRO A 34 -14.19 16.44 -13.44
N GLY A 35 -14.23 15.11 -13.64
CA GLY A 35 -13.14 14.35 -14.26
C GLY A 35 -11.98 13.98 -13.33
N VAL A 36 -12.07 14.28 -12.03
CA VAL A 36 -11.03 13.91 -11.04
C VAL A 36 -11.65 13.09 -9.92
N ASP A 37 -11.30 11.81 -9.90
CA ASP A 37 -11.81 10.86 -8.92
C ASP A 37 -11.00 10.92 -7.61
N SER A 38 -11.71 10.98 -6.50
CA SER A 38 -11.13 10.85 -5.15
C SER A 38 -11.85 9.74 -4.40
N TRP A 39 -11.13 9.03 -3.54
CA TRP A 39 -11.73 7.95 -2.78
C TRP A 39 -11.09 7.79 -1.40
N LEU A 40 -11.89 7.30 -0.47
CA LEU A 40 -11.49 6.87 0.84
C LEU A 40 -12.00 5.44 1.05
N THR A 41 -11.11 4.54 1.44
CA THR A 41 -11.45 3.17 1.85
C THR A 41 -11.13 2.98 3.32
N PHE A 42 -11.97 2.22 3.99
CA PHE A 42 -11.78 1.80 5.36
C PHE A 42 -12.23 0.34 5.50
N SER A 43 -11.35 -0.49 6.01
CA SER A 43 -11.62 -1.91 6.25
C SER A 43 -11.29 -2.27 7.69
N LEU A 44 -12.21 -2.99 8.33
CA LEU A 44 -11.97 -3.70 9.58
C LEU A 44 -12.17 -5.19 9.31
N MET A 45 -11.19 -6.00 9.68
CA MET A 45 -11.23 -7.44 9.42
C MET A 45 -10.67 -8.23 10.59
N LYS A 46 -11.22 -9.40 10.82
CA LYS A 46 -10.69 -10.39 11.74
C LYS A 46 -10.75 -11.76 11.10
N THR A 47 -9.59 -12.39 10.95
CA THR A 47 -9.49 -13.76 10.43
C THR A 47 -8.80 -14.66 11.44
N GLN A 48 -9.51 -15.69 11.87
CA GLN A 48 -8.99 -16.66 12.83
C GLN A 48 -9.20 -18.08 12.32
N GLU A 49 -8.34 -18.97 12.75
CA GLU A 49 -8.52 -20.41 12.61
C GLU A 49 -8.23 -21.10 13.93
N GLU A 50 -8.82 -22.24 14.10
CA GLU A 50 -8.63 -23.12 15.23
C GLU A 50 -7.94 -24.40 14.73
N VAL A 51 -6.77 -24.67 15.28
CA VAL A 51 -5.97 -25.85 14.97
C VAL A 51 -5.71 -26.58 16.30
N ASN A 52 -6.17 -27.83 16.41
CA ASN A 52 -6.05 -28.62 17.64
C ASN A 52 -6.57 -27.90 18.89
N GLY A 53 -7.71 -27.20 18.78
CA GLY A 53 -8.33 -26.46 19.89
C GLY A 53 -7.69 -25.11 20.22
N VAL A 54 -6.59 -24.71 19.53
CA VAL A 54 -5.93 -23.43 19.73
C VAL A 54 -6.37 -22.43 18.66
N LYS A 55 -6.90 -21.28 19.09
CA LYS A 55 -7.30 -20.20 18.18
C LYS A 55 -6.10 -19.32 17.81
N LEU A 56 -5.84 -19.20 16.52
CA LEU A 56 -4.72 -18.48 15.95
C LEU A 56 -5.19 -17.48 14.88
N PRO A 57 -4.60 -16.30 14.78
CA PRO A 57 -4.84 -15.43 13.63
C PRO A 57 -4.28 -16.06 12.37
N ARG A 58 -4.96 -15.92 11.25
CA ARG A 58 -4.40 -16.30 9.95
C ARG A 58 -3.28 -15.32 9.54
N PRO A 59 -2.33 -15.75 8.71
CA PRO A 59 -1.26 -14.84 8.22
C PRO A 59 -1.79 -13.59 7.51
N THR A 60 -3.03 -13.65 7.01
CA THR A 60 -3.72 -12.55 6.34
C THR A 60 -4.57 -11.70 7.29
N ASP A 61 -4.50 -11.94 8.62
CA ASP A 61 -5.28 -11.20 9.62
C ASP A 61 -4.76 -9.78 9.78
N GLN A 62 -5.23 -8.88 8.91
CA GLN A 62 -4.99 -7.44 8.98
C GLN A 62 -6.21 -6.77 9.60
N ARG A 63 -6.12 -6.31 10.85
CA ARG A 63 -7.28 -5.86 11.65
C ARG A 63 -7.95 -4.61 11.09
N TYR A 64 -7.17 -3.72 10.51
CA TYR A 64 -7.67 -2.51 9.86
C TYR A 64 -6.80 -2.09 8.69
N SER A 65 -7.41 -1.46 7.72
CA SER A 65 -6.71 -0.71 6.69
C SER A 65 -7.50 0.54 6.30
N VAL A 66 -6.79 1.63 6.06
CA VAL A 66 -7.33 2.91 5.59
C VAL A 66 -6.54 3.34 4.38
N GLY A 67 -7.22 3.63 3.29
CA GLY A 67 -6.62 4.16 2.07
C GLY A 67 -7.34 5.42 1.63
N LEU A 68 -6.59 6.49 1.41
CA LEU A 68 -7.07 7.75 0.89
C LEU A 68 -6.35 8.05 -0.42
N TYR A 69 -7.10 8.42 -1.44
CA TYR A 69 -6.59 9.07 -2.62
C TYR A 69 -7.42 10.31 -2.90
N PHE A 70 -6.75 11.43 -2.97
CA PHE A 70 -7.34 12.72 -3.28
C PHE A 70 -6.52 13.37 -4.40
N GLN A 71 -7.21 13.87 -5.41
CA GLN A 71 -6.59 14.66 -6.46
C GLN A 71 -7.51 15.81 -6.81
N ASP A 72 -6.95 16.98 -7.00
CA ASP A 72 -7.70 18.18 -7.36
C ASP A 72 -6.82 19.20 -8.09
N TYR A 73 -7.49 20.10 -8.80
CA TYR A 73 -6.86 21.33 -9.29
C TYR A 73 -6.74 22.37 -8.18
N VAL A 74 -5.67 23.13 -8.21
CA VAL A 74 -5.51 24.22 -7.23
C VAL A 74 -6.58 25.28 -7.50
N PRO A 75 -7.44 25.64 -6.50
CA PRO A 75 -8.42 26.70 -6.66
C PRO A 75 -7.76 28.00 -7.18
N ARG A 76 -8.38 28.66 -8.15
CA ARG A 76 -7.87 29.87 -8.85
C ARG A 76 -6.67 29.63 -9.78
N PHE A 77 -6.04 28.44 -9.76
CA PHE A 77 -4.89 28.10 -10.61
C PHE A 77 -5.12 26.77 -11.33
N PRO A 78 -6.03 26.69 -12.33
CA PRO A 78 -6.40 25.44 -12.97
C PRO A 78 -5.25 24.76 -13.76
N LYS A 79 -4.15 25.48 -13.93
CA LYS A 79 -2.92 24.94 -14.54
C LYS A 79 -2.12 24.04 -13.58
N TYR A 80 -2.51 23.95 -12.31
CA TYR A 80 -1.84 23.15 -11.30
C TYR A 80 -2.77 22.07 -10.76
N LYS A 81 -2.28 20.85 -10.67
CA LYS A 81 -2.93 19.71 -9.99
C LYS A 81 -2.12 19.32 -8.78
N PHE A 82 -2.82 18.96 -7.71
CA PHE A 82 -2.24 18.38 -6.51
C PHE A 82 -2.83 16.99 -6.28
N SER A 83 -2.02 16.06 -5.81
CA SER A 83 -2.46 14.73 -5.41
C SER A 83 -1.92 14.36 -4.04
N LEU A 84 -2.75 13.67 -3.27
CA LEU A 84 -2.43 13.13 -1.96
C LEU A 84 -2.85 11.66 -1.95
N ARG A 85 -1.95 10.78 -1.55
CA ARG A 85 -2.26 9.38 -1.24
C ARG A 85 -1.80 9.08 0.18
N ALA A 86 -2.66 8.49 0.97
CA ALA A 86 -2.31 8.03 2.30
C ALA A 86 -2.77 6.57 2.48
N ILE A 87 -1.92 5.74 3.06
CA ILE A 87 -2.21 4.35 3.38
C ILE A 87 -1.76 4.08 4.81
N PHE A 88 -2.68 3.56 5.61
CA PHE A 88 -2.44 3.10 6.98
C PHE A 88 -3.04 1.70 7.11
N ALA A 89 -2.25 0.74 7.53
CA ALA A 89 -2.72 -0.64 7.66
C ALA A 89 -2.05 -1.33 8.84
N ASP A 90 -2.79 -2.19 9.55
CA ASP A 90 -2.26 -2.96 10.66
C ASP A 90 -1.22 -3.95 10.18
N GLY A 91 -0.28 -4.27 11.06
CA GLY A 91 0.73 -5.28 10.80
C GLY A 91 0.16 -6.70 10.73
N LEU A 92 0.69 -7.50 9.84
CA LEU A 92 0.33 -8.92 9.72
C LEU A 92 0.96 -9.76 10.83
N PRO A 93 0.33 -10.86 11.25
CA PRO A 93 0.94 -11.83 12.17
C PRO A 93 2.13 -12.51 11.49
N VAL A 94 3.26 -12.55 12.19
CA VAL A 94 4.50 -13.16 11.73
C VAL A 94 4.99 -14.14 12.80
N GLY A 95 5.37 -15.33 12.40
CA GLY A 95 5.92 -16.37 13.28
C GLY A 95 7.26 -16.89 12.79
N SER A 96 8.01 -17.54 13.68
CA SER A 96 9.26 -18.20 13.33
C SER A 96 8.98 -19.42 12.43
N PRO A 97 9.67 -19.59 11.30
CA PRO A 97 9.43 -20.70 10.38
C PRO A 97 9.74 -22.10 10.96
N ARG A 98 10.63 -22.19 11.95
CA ARG A 98 10.98 -23.45 12.62
C ARG A 98 10.09 -23.81 13.80
N LYS A 99 9.28 -22.86 14.27
CA LYS A 99 8.33 -23.07 15.36
C LYS A 99 6.94 -23.15 14.75
N GLY A 100 6.17 -24.18 15.09
CA GLY A 100 4.77 -24.24 14.69
C GLY A 100 4.05 -22.96 15.12
N ARG A 101 3.04 -22.56 14.36
CA ARG A 101 2.28 -21.32 14.60
C ARG A 101 1.71 -21.19 16.01
N GLN A 102 1.45 -22.33 16.66
CA GLN A 102 1.01 -22.41 18.06
C GLN A 102 2.09 -21.98 19.06
N ALA A 103 3.37 -22.05 18.70
CA ALA A 103 4.47 -21.70 19.57
C ALA A 103 4.71 -20.20 19.74
N GLY A 104 3.95 -19.39 19.03
CA GLY A 104 3.97 -17.93 19.15
C GLY A 104 4.08 -17.20 17.82
N TYR A 105 3.51 -16.02 17.80
CA TYR A 105 3.59 -15.07 16.71
C TYR A 105 3.67 -13.65 17.31
N PHE A 106 4.15 -12.72 16.51
CA PHE A 106 4.06 -11.30 16.81
C PHE A 106 3.43 -10.57 15.60
N ARG A 107 2.95 -9.35 15.81
CA ARG A 107 2.50 -8.52 14.69
C ARG A 107 3.63 -7.64 14.19
N ALA A 108 3.81 -7.62 12.89
CA ALA A 108 4.69 -6.65 12.25
C ALA A 108 4.21 -5.22 12.60
N PRO A 109 5.10 -4.23 12.57
CA PRO A 109 4.70 -2.83 12.69
C PRO A 109 3.67 -2.44 11.65
N ALA A 110 2.74 -1.56 12.01
CA ALA A 110 1.74 -1.06 11.10
C ALA A 110 2.39 -0.33 9.92
N TYR A 111 1.91 -0.61 8.71
CA TYR A 111 2.30 0.09 7.50
C TYR A 111 1.73 1.50 7.48
N LYS A 112 2.57 2.50 7.22
CA LYS A 112 2.17 3.91 7.16
C LYS A 112 2.89 4.57 6.00
N ARG A 113 2.15 5.14 5.07
CA ARG A 113 2.74 5.84 3.93
C ARG A 113 1.85 6.99 3.51
N VAL A 114 2.49 8.13 3.27
CA VAL A 114 1.86 9.30 2.65
C VAL A 114 2.71 9.72 1.47
N ASP A 115 2.07 9.86 0.32
CA ASP A 115 2.66 10.34 -0.92
C ASP A 115 1.97 11.63 -1.32
N ILE A 116 2.72 12.59 -1.82
CA ILE A 116 2.19 13.84 -2.37
C ILE A 116 2.72 14.03 -3.79
N GLY A 117 1.91 14.63 -4.63
CA GLY A 117 2.30 15.00 -5.99
C GLY A 117 1.78 16.39 -6.35
N ALA A 118 2.57 17.10 -7.10
CA ALA A 118 2.17 18.35 -7.72
C ALA A 118 2.51 18.31 -9.21
N SER A 119 1.62 18.80 -10.05
CA SER A 119 1.88 18.87 -11.49
C SER A 119 1.35 20.17 -12.07
N ARG A 120 1.99 20.62 -13.14
CA ARG A 120 1.64 21.84 -13.86
C ARG A 120 1.53 21.53 -15.34
N ILE A 121 0.48 22.03 -15.97
CA ILE A 121 0.39 22.02 -17.43
C ILE A 121 1.30 23.11 -18.00
N LEU A 122 2.20 22.72 -18.88
CA LEU A 122 3.09 23.62 -19.60
C LEU A 122 2.46 24.12 -20.88
N VAL A 123 1.80 23.19 -21.60
CA VAL A 123 1.11 23.47 -22.84
C VAL A 123 -0.24 22.75 -22.79
N GLY A 124 -1.32 23.45 -23.11
CA GLY A 124 -2.68 22.89 -23.09
C GLY A 124 -3.47 23.30 -24.33
N GLY A 125 -4.63 22.67 -24.56
CA GLY A 125 -5.41 22.75 -25.80
C GLY A 125 -5.79 24.15 -26.29
N GLU A 126 -5.74 25.16 -25.44
CA GLU A 126 -6.01 26.56 -25.82
C GLU A 126 -4.76 27.38 -26.14
N ASP A 127 -3.56 26.79 -25.95
CA ASP A 127 -2.32 27.52 -26.19
C ASP A 127 -2.04 27.68 -27.71
N LYS A 128 -1.78 28.90 -28.14
CA LYS A 128 -1.45 29.24 -29.54
C LYS A 128 -0.22 28.51 -30.07
N LEU A 129 0.63 27.99 -29.20
CA LEU A 129 1.80 27.18 -29.54
C LEU A 129 1.42 25.85 -30.18
N LEU A 130 0.25 25.27 -29.82
CA LEU A 130 -0.25 24.02 -30.39
C LEU A 130 -0.86 24.20 -31.80
N GLN A 131 -0.99 25.44 -32.28
CA GLN A 131 -1.58 25.70 -33.59
C GLN A 131 -0.56 25.69 -34.76
N LYS A 132 0.74 25.53 -34.46
CA LYS A 132 1.81 25.65 -35.46
C LYS A 132 2.72 24.43 -35.51
N GLY A 133 2.99 23.94 -36.71
CA GLY A 133 4.03 22.94 -36.99
C GLY A 133 3.78 21.56 -36.38
N VAL A 134 4.83 20.89 -35.94
CA VAL A 134 4.80 19.55 -35.36
C VAL A 134 4.00 19.50 -34.04
N LEU A 135 3.91 20.62 -33.32
CA LEU A 135 3.19 20.71 -32.04
C LEU A 135 1.67 20.62 -32.20
N ARG A 136 1.13 20.69 -33.43
CA ARG A 136 -0.31 20.57 -33.72
C ARG A 136 -0.92 19.23 -33.30
N HIS A 137 -0.08 18.20 -33.15
CA HIS A 137 -0.53 16.86 -32.75
C HIS A 137 -0.51 16.67 -31.22
N LEU A 138 0.03 17.62 -30.48
CA LEU A 138 0.04 17.58 -29.02
C LEU A 138 -1.27 18.13 -28.44
N LYS A 139 -1.88 17.41 -27.52
CA LYS A 139 -3.05 17.87 -26.77
C LYS A 139 -2.65 18.56 -25.46
N SER A 140 -1.69 17.98 -24.76
CA SER A 140 -1.21 18.56 -23.52
C SER A 140 0.22 18.12 -23.15
N VAL A 141 0.93 18.96 -22.43
CA VAL A 141 2.23 18.64 -21.81
C VAL A 141 2.17 19.02 -20.35
N TRP A 142 2.39 18.02 -19.47
CA TRP A 142 2.41 18.21 -18.04
C TRP A 142 3.79 17.88 -17.48
N ILE A 143 4.26 18.71 -16.55
CA ILE A 143 5.40 18.39 -15.70
C ILE A 143 4.92 18.22 -14.27
N GLY A 144 5.46 17.23 -13.58
CA GLY A 144 5.08 16.94 -12.19
C GLY A 144 6.26 16.48 -11.35
N ILE A 145 6.11 16.67 -10.05
CA ILE A 145 6.98 16.15 -9.03
C ILE A 145 6.15 15.31 -8.06
N ASP A 146 6.60 14.09 -7.77
CA ASP A 146 5.96 13.20 -6.82
C ASP A 146 6.97 12.89 -5.69
N VAL A 147 6.53 13.02 -4.44
CA VAL A 147 7.30 12.63 -3.25
C VAL A 147 6.61 11.43 -2.64
N PHE A 148 7.23 10.27 -2.77
CA PHE A 148 6.77 9.03 -2.16
C PHE A 148 7.33 8.88 -0.76
N ASN A 149 6.51 8.36 0.16
CA ASN A 149 6.87 8.18 1.56
C ASN A 149 7.38 9.50 2.19
N LEU A 150 6.52 10.53 2.16
CA LEU A 150 6.83 11.91 2.57
C LEU A 150 7.51 11.99 3.95
N PHE A 151 7.07 11.17 4.90
CA PHE A 151 7.59 11.16 6.28
C PHE A 151 8.79 10.26 6.47
N ASP A 152 9.29 9.63 5.39
CA ASP A 152 10.46 8.74 5.41
C ASP A 152 10.34 7.59 6.43
N ILE A 153 9.14 7.02 6.55
CA ILE A 153 8.86 5.93 7.48
C ILE A 153 9.49 4.63 6.97
N SER A 154 10.20 3.94 7.86
CA SER A 154 10.77 2.62 7.58
C SER A 154 9.70 1.54 7.72
N ASN A 155 8.95 1.30 6.65
CA ASN A 155 7.93 0.25 6.62
C ASN A 155 8.59 -1.12 6.43
N VAL A 156 8.21 -2.09 7.27
CA VAL A 156 8.71 -3.45 7.16
C VAL A 156 7.93 -4.19 6.06
N ASN A 157 8.67 -4.80 5.13
CA ASN A 157 8.11 -5.65 4.09
C ASN A 157 8.01 -7.12 4.53
N SER A 158 9.08 -7.62 5.14
CA SER A 158 9.23 -9.01 5.55
C SER A 158 10.29 -9.14 6.63
N TYR A 159 10.50 -10.36 7.12
CA TYR A 159 11.56 -10.65 8.07
C TYR A 159 12.47 -11.74 7.52
N TYR A 160 13.77 -11.56 7.68
CA TYR A 160 14.75 -12.64 7.59
C TYR A 160 14.92 -13.26 8.98
N TRP A 161 15.00 -14.59 9.01
CA TRP A 161 15.20 -15.31 10.25
C TRP A 161 16.64 -15.81 10.32
N VAL A 162 17.36 -15.31 11.31
CA VAL A 162 18.75 -15.68 11.57
C VAL A 162 18.78 -16.59 12.80
N THR A 163 19.48 -17.70 12.68
CA THR A 163 19.66 -18.65 13.78
C THR A 163 21.08 -18.50 14.34
N ASP A 164 21.21 -18.30 15.64
CA ASP A 164 22.48 -18.20 16.30
C ASP A 164 23.07 -19.61 16.64
N ILE A 165 24.25 -19.60 17.26
CA ILE A 165 24.95 -20.83 17.67
C ILE A 165 24.20 -21.62 18.75
N THR A 166 23.28 -20.99 19.48
CA THR A 166 22.43 -21.62 20.49
C THR A 166 21.10 -22.12 19.90
N ASN A 167 20.95 -22.08 18.57
CA ASN A 167 19.74 -22.41 17.85
C ASN A 167 18.54 -21.49 18.14
N ALA A 168 18.78 -20.30 18.71
CA ALA A 168 17.75 -19.28 18.86
C ALA A 168 17.52 -18.53 17.54
N GLN A 169 16.26 -18.24 17.22
CA GLN A 169 15.88 -17.56 15.99
C GLN A 169 15.52 -16.10 16.26
N TYR A 170 16.11 -15.20 15.48
CA TYR A 170 15.89 -13.76 15.53
C TYR A 170 15.28 -13.28 14.23
N ALA A 171 14.23 -12.45 14.34
CA ALA A 171 13.58 -11.81 13.22
C ALA A 171 14.32 -10.50 12.86
N VAL A 172 14.96 -10.46 11.71
CA VAL A 172 15.62 -9.26 11.18
C VAL A 172 14.71 -8.62 10.16
N PRO A 173 14.24 -7.37 10.37
CA PRO A 173 13.31 -6.73 9.46
C PRO A 173 13.98 -6.37 8.12
N ASN A 174 13.27 -6.63 7.03
CA ASN A 174 13.58 -6.15 5.70
C ASN A 174 12.64 -4.99 5.39
N TYR A 175 13.19 -3.82 5.10
CA TYR A 175 12.43 -2.59 4.92
C TYR A 175 12.14 -2.32 3.45
N LEU A 176 10.99 -1.72 3.20
CA LEU A 176 10.65 -1.11 1.91
C LEU A 176 11.49 0.14 1.67
N THR A 177 11.44 0.62 0.44
CA THR A 177 12.14 1.85 0.04
C THR A 177 11.71 3.04 0.88
N ARG A 178 12.71 3.83 1.26
CA ARG A 178 12.56 5.09 1.98
C ARG A 178 11.94 6.16 1.08
N ARG A 179 11.98 7.43 1.50
CA ARG A 179 11.47 8.54 0.70
C ARG A 179 12.15 8.60 -0.67
N GLN A 180 11.33 8.78 -1.69
CA GLN A 180 11.78 8.94 -3.08
C GLN A 180 11.14 10.19 -3.68
N ILE A 181 11.91 10.89 -4.47
CA ILE A 181 11.45 12.05 -5.25
C ILE A 181 11.51 11.65 -6.72
N ASN A 182 10.40 11.81 -7.43
CA ASN A 182 10.26 11.46 -8.83
C ASN A 182 9.82 12.70 -9.64
N LEU A 183 10.46 12.91 -10.77
CA LEU A 183 10.05 13.90 -11.76
C LEU A 183 9.30 13.19 -12.88
N ARG A 184 8.16 13.74 -13.27
CA ARG A 184 7.28 13.18 -14.30
C ARG A 184 7.06 14.17 -15.41
N LEU A 185 7.21 13.73 -16.64
CA LEU A 185 6.78 14.43 -17.85
C LEU A 185 5.72 13.57 -18.52
N SER A 186 4.53 14.14 -18.75
CA SER A 186 3.43 13.48 -19.47
C SER A 186 3.11 14.30 -20.72
N ILE A 187 3.07 13.62 -21.85
CA ILE A 187 2.80 14.22 -23.16
C ILE A 187 1.64 13.46 -23.79
N ASP A 188 0.54 14.17 -24.03
CA ASP A 188 -0.66 13.64 -24.69
C ASP A 188 -0.73 14.11 -26.15
N PHE A 189 -1.00 13.18 -27.05
CA PHE A 189 -1.07 13.41 -28.48
C PHE A 189 -2.51 13.34 -29.02
#